data_500fca1efb1837dc44e19cd1019bbbd3
#
_entry.id   500fca1efb1837dc44e19cd1019bbbd3
#
_cell.length_a   1.000
_cell.length_b   1.000
_cell.length_c   1.000
_cell.angle_alpha   90.00
_cell.angle_beta   90.00
_cell.angle_gamma   90.00
#
_symmetry.space_group_name_H-M   'P 1'
#
loop_
_entity.id
_entity.type
_entity.pdbx_description
1 polymer ?
#
loop_
_entity_poly.entity_id
_entity_poly.type
_entity_poly.pdbx_seq_one_letter_code
_entity_poly.pdbx_strand_id
1 'polypeptide(L)'
;MAKQQEKKSKATPLMQQYFSIKATHGDAILLFRVGDFYETYGEDAVEAASILGIALTRKGNGPGNYIEMAGFPFHAVNTYLPKLVRAGRRVAVCEQLEDP
;
A
#
# COMPACT_ATOMS: atom_id res chain seq x y z
N MET A 1 -17.58 -20.59 1.79
CA MET A 1 -16.53 -21.03 0.97
C MET A 1 -16.53 -20.33 -0.35
N ALA A 2 -17.34 -20.75 -1.26
CA ALA A 2 -17.30 -20.12 -2.56
C ALA A 2 -17.58 -18.64 -2.51
N LYS A 3 -18.43 -18.24 -1.61
CA LYS A 3 -18.76 -16.84 -1.52
C LYS A 3 -17.58 -15.98 -1.19
N GLN A 4 -16.74 -16.48 -0.32
CA GLN A 4 -15.58 -15.71 0.04
C GLN A 4 -14.62 -15.59 -1.10
N GLN A 5 -14.58 -16.62 -1.91
CA GLN A 5 -13.74 -16.55 -3.08
C GLN A 5 -14.22 -15.44 -3.99
N GLU A 6 -15.52 -15.35 -4.15
CA GLU A 6 -16.05 -14.32 -5.01
C GLU A 6 -15.74 -12.94 -4.51
N LYS A 7 -15.79 -12.75 -3.21
CA LYS A 7 -15.45 -11.46 -2.68
C LYS A 7 -14.02 -11.11 -2.97
N LYS A 8 -13.13 -12.07 -2.83
CA LYS A 8 -11.75 -11.80 -3.14
C LYS A 8 -11.58 -11.43 -4.58
N SER A 9 -12.34 -12.08 -5.46
CA SER A 9 -12.16 -11.80 -6.86
C SER A 9 -12.64 -10.42 -7.25
N LYS A 10 -13.36 -9.74 -6.36
CA LYS A 10 -13.79 -8.39 -6.65
C LYS A 10 -12.70 -7.36 -6.40
N ALA A 11 -11.70 -7.69 -5.66
CA ALA A 11 -10.58 -6.78 -5.47
C ALA A 11 -9.84 -6.63 -6.78
N THR A 12 -9.28 -5.43 -7.01
CA THR A 12 -8.53 -5.19 -8.22
C THR A 12 -7.27 -6.04 -8.22
N PRO A 13 -6.72 -6.34 -9.40
CA PRO A 13 -5.45 -7.07 -9.46
C PRO A 13 -4.34 -6.40 -8.68
N LEU A 14 -4.30 -5.07 -8.70
CA LEU A 14 -3.29 -4.34 -7.94
C LEU A 14 -3.44 -4.62 -6.45
N MET A 15 -4.66 -4.57 -5.94
CA MET A 15 -4.90 -4.82 -4.53
C MET A 15 -4.61 -6.25 -4.16
N GLN A 16 -4.93 -7.18 -5.03
CA GLN A 16 -4.63 -8.58 -4.78
C GLN A 16 -3.13 -8.79 -4.66
N GLN A 17 -2.38 -8.17 -5.56
CA GLN A 17 -0.94 -8.29 -5.54
C GLN A 17 -0.36 -7.65 -4.28
N TYR A 18 -0.84 -6.46 -3.95
CA TYR A 18 -0.37 -5.75 -2.78
C TYR A 18 -0.56 -6.58 -1.51
N PHE A 19 -1.77 -7.09 -1.30
CA PHE A 19 -2.03 -7.81 -0.07
C PHE A 19 -1.39 -9.18 -0.04
N SER A 20 -1.16 -9.77 -1.21
CA SER A 20 -0.39 -11.00 -1.27
C SER A 20 1.03 -10.79 -0.77
N ILE A 21 1.65 -9.68 -1.17
CA ILE A 21 2.99 -9.35 -0.72
C ILE A 21 2.98 -8.94 0.75
N LYS A 22 1.98 -8.14 1.13
CA LYS A 22 1.85 -7.70 2.51
C LYS A 22 1.78 -8.87 3.47
N ALA A 23 1.11 -9.94 3.05
CA ALA A 23 0.95 -11.11 3.91
C ALA A 23 2.29 -11.72 4.30
N THR A 24 3.33 -11.51 3.50
CA THR A 24 4.65 -12.06 3.81
C THR A 24 5.52 -11.09 4.59
N HIS A 25 5.03 -9.89 4.85
CA HIS A 25 5.82 -8.88 5.54
C HIS A 25 5.18 -8.41 6.84
N GLY A 26 4.11 -9.07 7.25
CA GLY A 26 3.55 -8.94 8.58
C GLY A 26 3.35 -7.51 9.03
N ASP A 27 4.16 -7.09 9.97
CA ASP A 27 3.98 -5.82 10.63
C ASP A 27 4.70 -4.66 9.96
N ALA A 28 5.38 -4.90 8.84
CA ALA A 28 6.05 -3.81 8.15
C ALA A 28 5.03 -2.98 7.37
N ILE A 29 5.29 -1.69 7.26
CA ILE A 29 4.53 -0.87 6.33
C ILE A 29 5.05 -1.18 4.93
N LEU A 30 4.15 -1.57 4.04
CA LEU A 30 4.54 -1.92 2.68
C LEU A 30 4.36 -0.73 1.78
N LEU A 31 5.45 -0.26 1.20
CA LEU A 31 5.43 0.79 0.18
C LEU A 31 5.52 0.11 -1.18
N PHE A 32 4.51 0.27 -1.99
CA PHE A 32 4.38 -0.44 -3.24
C PHE A 32 4.48 0.54 -4.39
N ARG A 33 5.41 0.30 -5.31
CA ARG A 33 5.62 1.22 -6.43
C ARG A 33 4.49 1.10 -7.42
N VAL A 34 3.81 2.21 -7.66
CA VAL A 34 2.73 2.27 -8.62
C VAL A 34 2.99 3.50 -9.49
N GLY A 35 3.46 3.25 -10.71
CA GLY A 35 3.84 4.35 -11.58
C GLY A 35 4.94 5.18 -10.94
N ASP A 36 4.69 6.46 -10.78
CA ASP A 36 5.67 7.38 -10.21
C ASP A 36 5.51 7.58 -8.72
N PHE A 37 4.71 6.74 -8.06
CA PHE A 37 4.43 6.88 -6.64
C PHE A 37 4.80 5.62 -5.89
N TYR A 38 5.10 5.77 -4.61
CA TYR A 38 4.98 4.69 -3.66
C TYR A 38 3.67 4.86 -2.95
N GLU A 39 2.87 3.81 -2.91
CA GLU A 39 1.56 3.83 -2.29
C GLU A 39 1.48 2.75 -1.24
N THR A 40 0.68 3.01 -0.23
CA THR A 40 0.41 2.03 0.80
C THR A 40 -1.09 2.08 1.09
N TYR A 41 -1.66 0.97 1.54
CA TYR A 41 -3.10 0.84 1.60
C TYR A 41 -3.55 0.29 2.93
N GLY A 42 -4.83 0.51 3.24
CA GLY A 42 -5.44 -0.06 4.43
C GLY A 42 -4.89 0.54 5.69
N GLU A 43 -4.65 -0.30 6.67
CA GLU A 43 -4.15 0.17 7.95
C GLU A 43 -2.77 0.79 7.83
N ASP A 44 -1.95 0.26 6.93
CA ASP A 44 -0.64 0.87 6.71
C ASP A 44 -0.77 2.30 6.21
N ALA A 45 -1.78 2.56 5.38
CA ALA A 45 -2.00 3.90 4.86
C ALA A 45 -2.39 4.86 5.97
N VAL A 46 -3.27 4.42 6.85
CA VAL A 46 -3.68 5.26 7.96
C VAL A 46 -2.49 5.63 8.82
N GLU A 47 -1.66 4.65 9.11
CA GLU A 47 -0.50 4.85 9.94
C GLU A 47 0.55 5.73 9.25
N ALA A 48 0.83 5.42 8.00
CA ALA A 48 1.82 6.19 7.26
C ALA A 48 1.40 7.65 7.09
N ALA A 49 0.13 7.87 6.79
CA ALA A 49 -0.35 9.24 6.62
C ALA A 49 -0.14 10.04 7.90
N SER A 50 -0.40 9.43 9.04
CA SER A 50 -0.24 10.11 10.31
C SER A 50 1.24 10.42 10.58
N ILE A 51 2.10 9.43 10.38
CA ILE A 51 3.53 9.61 10.67
C ILE A 51 4.17 10.61 9.73
N LEU A 52 3.82 10.53 8.45
CA LEU A 52 4.46 11.34 7.43
C LEU A 52 3.82 12.70 7.25
N GLY A 53 2.61 12.89 7.78
CA GLY A 53 1.90 14.15 7.59
C GLY A 53 1.42 14.33 6.17
N ILE A 54 1.06 13.25 5.50
CA ILE A 54 0.55 13.31 4.14
C ILE A 54 -0.93 12.94 4.13
N ALA A 55 -1.58 13.22 3.02
CA ALA A 55 -3.02 13.01 2.92
C ALA A 55 -3.38 11.53 2.96
N LEU A 56 -4.46 11.24 3.66
CA LEU A 56 -5.08 9.93 3.62
C LEU A 56 -6.27 10.03 2.69
N THR A 57 -6.24 9.26 1.62
CA THR A 57 -7.31 9.29 0.63
C THR A 57 -7.88 7.88 0.48
N ARG A 58 -8.60 7.67 -0.60
CA ARG A 58 -9.18 6.36 -0.87
C ARG A 58 -8.92 5.98 -2.30
N LYS A 59 -8.77 4.70 -2.52
CA LYS A 59 -8.56 4.17 -3.85
C LYS A 59 -9.60 3.12 -4.14
N GLY A 60 -10.06 3.05 -5.38
CA GLY A 60 -11.04 2.05 -5.77
C GLY A 60 -10.48 0.65 -5.59
N ASN A 61 -11.32 -0.24 -5.10
CA ASN A 61 -10.93 -1.62 -4.85
C ASN A 61 -12.03 -2.55 -5.33
N GLY A 62 -12.39 -2.39 -6.59
CA GLY A 62 -13.47 -3.17 -7.17
C GLY A 62 -14.78 -2.41 -7.10
N PRO A 63 -15.81 -2.91 -7.80
CA PRO A 63 -17.06 -2.18 -7.91
C PRO A 63 -17.67 -1.88 -6.54
N GLY A 64 -17.87 -0.60 -6.28
CA GLY A 64 -18.47 -0.16 -5.03
C GLY A 64 -17.60 -0.26 -3.82
N ASN A 65 -16.33 -0.60 -3.97
CA ASN A 65 -15.43 -0.77 -2.84
C ASN A 65 -14.28 0.20 -2.90
N TYR A 66 -13.81 0.61 -1.73
CA TYR A 66 -12.70 1.54 -1.61
C TYR A 66 -11.81 1.08 -0.48
N ILE A 67 -10.57 1.53 -0.51
CA ILE A 67 -9.62 1.22 0.54
C ILE A 67 -8.81 2.49 0.82
N GLU A 68 -8.42 2.67 2.05
CA GLU A 68 -7.57 3.81 2.40
C GLU A 68 -6.26 3.74 1.65
N MET A 69 -5.75 4.91 1.28
CA MET A 69 -4.53 4.99 0.52
C MET A 69 -3.75 6.24 0.91
N ALA A 70 -2.44 6.09 1.03
CA ALA A 70 -1.53 7.21 1.19
C ALA A 70 -0.35 6.95 0.27
N GLY A 71 0.25 8.02 -0.23
CA GLY A 71 1.38 7.83 -1.12
C GLY A 71 2.15 9.11 -1.32
N PHE A 72 3.31 8.97 -1.93
CA PHE A 72 4.17 10.11 -2.24
C PHE A 72 4.97 9.76 -3.49
N PRO A 73 5.47 10.79 -4.20
CA PRO A 73 6.26 10.54 -5.41
C PRO A 73 7.48 9.70 -5.08
N PHE A 74 7.81 8.76 -5.97
CA PHE A 74 8.90 7.83 -5.66
C PHE A 74 10.23 8.53 -5.45
N HIS A 75 10.45 9.67 -6.12
CA HIS A 75 11.72 10.37 -5.95
C HIS A 75 11.84 11.03 -4.58
N ALA A 76 10.77 11.05 -3.81
CA ALA A 76 10.81 11.63 -2.46
C ALA A 76 11.04 10.59 -1.39
N VAL A 77 11.36 9.36 -1.77
CA VAL A 77 11.50 8.28 -0.80
C VAL A 77 12.59 8.58 0.23
N ASN A 78 13.65 9.28 -0.19
CA ASN A 78 14.72 9.60 0.74
C ASN A 78 14.30 10.62 1.79
N THR A 79 13.20 11.33 1.55
CA THR A 79 12.64 12.24 2.52
C THR A 79 11.71 11.52 3.48
N TYR A 80 10.87 10.64 2.95
CA TYR A 80 9.79 10.05 3.74
C TYR A 80 10.16 8.75 4.44
N LEU A 81 10.94 7.90 3.78
CA LEU A 81 11.30 6.62 4.38
C LEU A 81 11.98 6.79 5.74
N PRO A 82 12.94 7.69 5.89
CA PRO A 82 13.57 7.85 7.19
C PRO A 82 12.59 8.24 8.29
N LYS A 83 11.53 8.97 7.96
CA LYS A 83 10.55 9.35 8.96
C LYS A 83 9.82 8.14 9.52
N LEU A 84 9.50 7.18 8.65
CA LEU A 84 8.86 5.95 9.10
C LEU A 84 9.79 5.15 10.00
N VAL A 85 11.05 5.05 9.59
CA VAL A 85 12.02 4.29 10.36
C VAL A 85 12.25 4.94 11.71
N ARG A 86 12.37 6.26 11.75
CA ARG A 86 12.57 6.96 13.03
C ARG A 86 11.35 6.85 13.95
N ALA A 87 10.17 6.63 13.37
CA ALA A 87 8.98 6.42 14.17
C ALA A 87 8.89 4.99 14.70
N GLY A 88 9.92 4.17 14.45
CA GLY A 88 9.95 2.82 14.96
C GLY A 88 9.28 1.79 14.08
N ARG A 89 8.97 2.14 12.83
CA ARG A 89 8.28 1.22 11.96
C ARG A 89 9.25 0.53 11.02
N ARG A 90 8.99 -0.72 10.81
CA ARG A 90 9.70 -1.46 9.77
C ARG A 90 9.01 -1.17 8.45
N VAL A 91 9.78 -1.11 7.39
CA VAL A 91 9.26 -0.74 6.08
C VAL A 91 9.77 -1.73 5.06
N ALA A 92 8.85 -2.22 4.26
CA ALA A 92 9.19 -3.05 3.11
C ALA A 92 8.90 -2.23 1.86
N VAL A 93 9.86 -2.16 0.96
CA VAL A 93 9.71 -1.41 -0.27
C VAL A 93 9.64 -2.41 -1.41
N CYS A 94 8.57 -2.37 -2.16
CA CYS A 94 8.36 -3.32 -3.23
C CYS A 94 8.20 -2.59 -4.55
N GLU A 95 9.04 -2.92 -5.51
CA GLU A 95 8.91 -2.39 -6.85
C GLU A 95 7.96 -3.28 -7.63
N GLN A 96 7.06 -2.65 -8.35
CA GLN A 96 6.17 -3.40 -9.21
C GLN A 96 6.94 -3.76 -10.46
N LEU A 97 7.06 -5.06 -10.69
CA LEU A 97 7.78 -5.51 -11.87
C LEU A 97 6.93 -5.26 -13.09
N GLU A 98 7.56 -4.69 -14.10
CA GLU A 98 6.88 -4.47 -15.34
C GLU A 98 6.84 -5.74 -16.13
N ASP A 99 5.72 -5.96 -16.77
CA ASP A 99 5.67 -7.07 -17.69
C ASP A 99 6.49 -6.76 -18.91
N PRO A 100 7.27 -7.69 -19.33
CA PRO A 100 8.04 -7.50 -20.56
C PRO A 100 7.10 -7.24 -21.73
#